data_be84ee149033490dc30c9c34d428dc27
#
_entry.id   be84ee149033490dc30c9c34d428dc27
#
_cell.length_a   1.000
_cell.length_b   1.000
_cell.length_c   1.000
_cell.angle_alpha   90.00
_cell.angle_beta   90.00
_cell.angle_gamma   90.00
#
_symmetry.space_group_name_H-M   'P 1'
#
loop_
_entity.id
_entity.type
_entity.pdbx_description
1 polymer ?
#
loop_
_entity_poly.entity_id
_entity_poly.type
_entity_poly.pdbx_seq_one_letter_code
_entity_poly.pdbx_strand_id
1 'polypeptide(L)'
;MSVGTGGEYWKDKGLPSVFKHELLKRYLPQFGGMTGSHSQDGRVVYLDGYAGEGRYENGDAASAEIALRVSSHFRAKRGLTLECFFTEPQQKSFEKLNRVVEHYRAGGVPAHAHRGEVDGVLDGVIQKAVGAPLFLFLDPCGLVLPQDRLVGVLAQQRPQKKPATELLMNFSMMAVWRLGGHVRSPKGNEKSLQRFDDVCGGTWWREYFAEAAAPGARDGAAEDAIEAVAAEYARRLARRTGMFVQSVPVSHAPHKRAVYRLVFATRSPYGLWVFGDSVARARDAWWQTLELQEEQNDPDALFSTVSILRPDPEVVAKEAVPAMAANLEQLLRAGRAVKLVDHTLELFGAYYGQVTEPAARNAVKYLHGEGKTSTTGVGGAKTRALIVHPARP
;
A
#
# COMPACT_ATOMS: atom_id res chain seq x y z
N MET A 1 21.03 13.08 -8.48
CA MET A 1 20.15 13.87 -9.36
C MET A 1 18.74 13.35 -9.15
N SER A 2 17.86 14.17 -8.60
CA SER A 2 16.43 13.89 -8.56
C SER A 2 15.98 13.75 -10.01
N VAL A 3 15.47 12.57 -10.38
CA VAL A 3 14.75 12.41 -11.65
C VAL A 3 13.44 13.17 -11.43
N GLY A 4 13.43 14.44 -11.80
CA GLY A 4 12.22 15.22 -11.79
C GLY A 4 11.18 14.48 -12.63
N THR A 5 9.98 14.39 -12.13
CA THR A 5 8.81 13.97 -12.90
C THR A 5 8.68 14.96 -14.05
N GLY A 6 9.16 14.58 -15.25
CA GLY A 6 9.05 15.40 -16.44
C GLY A 6 7.57 15.73 -16.71
N GLY A 7 7.29 16.84 -17.42
CA GLY A 7 5.91 17.27 -17.68
C GLY A 7 4.99 16.21 -18.27
N GLU A 8 5.53 15.18 -18.91
CA GLU A 8 4.76 14.03 -19.43
C GLU A 8 4.09 13.18 -18.35
N TYR A 9 4.70 13.03 -17.17
CA TYR A 9 4.09 12.28 -16.06
C TYR A 9 2.74 12.86 -15.60
N TRP A 10 2.55 14.17 -15.72
CA TRP A 10 1.35 14.87 -15.27
C TRP A 10 0.28 15.02 -16.34
N LYS A 11 0.58 14.64 -17.61
CA LYS A 11 -0.42 14.66 -18.68
C LYS A 11 -1.50 13.63 -18.46
N ASP A 12 -1.09 12.37 -18.29
CA ASP A 12 -2.00 11.25 -18.15
C ASP A 12 -1.58 10.31 -17.02
N LYS A 13 -2.57 9.71 -16.38
CA LYS A 13 -2.37 8.82 -15.26
C LYS A 13 -1.97 7.42 -15.74
N GLY A 14 -0.68 7.10 -15.64
CA GLY A 14 -0.17 5.77 -15.98
C GLY A 14 -0.72 4.64 -15.06
N LEU A 15 -0.74 3.41 -15.57
CA LEU A 15 -1.27 2.22 -14.87
C LEU A 15 -0.76 2.01 -13.45
N PRO A 16 0.56 2.17 -13.15
CA PRO A 16 1.04 2.07 -11.77
C PRO A 16 0.43 3.13 -10.84
N SER A 17 0.18 4.35 -11.36
CA SER A 17 -0.49 5.40 -10.60
C SER A 17 -1.99 5.11 -10.42
N VAL A 18 -2.65 4.47 -11.40
CA VAL A 18 -4.04 3.99 -11.23
C VAL A 18 -4.14 3.07 -10.04
N PHE A 19 -3.32 2.02 -9.98
CA PHE A 19 -3.31 1.06 -8.88
C PHE A 19 -3.13 1.74 -7.52
N LYS A 20 -2.11 2.56 -7.39
CA LYS A 20 -1.75 3.27 -6.16
C LYS A 20 -2.86 4.21 -5.69
N HIS A 21 -3.42 4.99 -6.59
CA HIS A 21 -4.48 5.93 -6.26
C HIS A 21 -5.82 5.24 -5.94
N GLU A 22 -6.16 4.16 -6.64
CA GLU A 22 -7.33 3.37 -6.27
C GLU A 22 -7.19 2.72 -4.90
N LEU A 23 -5.99 2.21 -4.58
CA LEU A 23 -5.68 1.71 -3.25
C LEU A 23 -5.87 2.80 -2.19
N LEU A 24 -5.31 3.99 -2.41
CA LEU A 24 -5.43 5.12 -1.48
C LEU A 24 -6.89 5.59 -1.31
N LYS A 25 -7.63 5.73 -2.40
CA LYS A 25 -9.07 6.09 -2.38
C LYS A 25 -9.91 5.12 -1.54
N ARG A 26 -9.54 3.84 -1.49
CA ARG A 26 -10.29 2.81 -0.77
C ARG A 26 -9.82 2.68 0.68
N TYR A 27 -8.51 2.72 0.89
CA TYR A 27 -7.93 2.49 2.20
C TYR A 27 -8.04 3.69 3.14
N LEU A 28 -7.70 4.90 2.69
CA LEU A 28 -7.67 6.10 3.53
C LEU A 28 -9.01 6.42 4.22
N PRO A 29 -10.18 6.33 3.55
CA PRO A 29 -11.47 6.51 4.22
C PRO A 29 -11.74 5.44 5.30
N GLN A 30 -11.30 4.22 5.09
CA GLN A 30 -11.47 3.14 6.08
C GLN A 30 -10.56 3.36 7.29
N PHE A 31 -9.28 3.69 7.04
CA PHE A 31 -8.34 4.05 8.10
C PHE A 31 -8.90 5.20 8.95
N GLY A 32 -9.24 6.32 8.32
CA GLY A 32 -9.74 7.50 9.03
C GLY A 32 -11.06 7.23 9.78
N GLY A 33 -11.98 6.48 9.17
CA GLY A 33 -13.27 6.13 9.80
C GLY A 33 -13.10 5.17 11.00
N MET A 34 -12.21 4.19 10.91
CA MET A 34 -11.97 3.23 11.99
C MET A 34 -11.17 3.84 13.15
N THR A 35 -10.17 4.66 12.84
CA THR A 35 -9.25 5.19 13.85
C THR A 35 -9.70 6.53 14.40
N GLY A 36 -10.28 7.40 13.57
CA GLY A 36 -10.75 8.72 13.96
C GLY A 36 -11.91 8.66 14.97
N SER A 37 -12.82 7.69 14.83
CA SER A 37 -13.90 7.48 15.80
C SER A 37 -13.41 7.11 17.23
N HIS A 38 -12.14 6.71 17.36
CA HIS A 38 -11.51 6.38 18.65
C HIS A 38 -10.48 7.41 19.09
N SER A 39 -10.24 8.46 18.30
CA SER A 39 -9.39 9.58 18.70
C SER A 39 -10.16 10.54 19.63
N GLN A 40 -9.44 11.28 20.46
CA GLN A 40 -10.05 12.09 21.53
C GLN A 40 -10.99 13.17 20.98
N ASP A 41 -10.71 13.70 19.78
CA ASP A 41 -11.41 14.83 19.15
C ASP A 41 -11.89 14.52 17.72
N GLY A 42 -11.98 13.24 17.34
CA GLY A 42 -12.35 12.83 15.99
C GLY A 42 -11.28 13.17 14.93
N ARG A 43 -10.06 13.52 15.35
CA ARG A 43 -8.99 13.97 14.48
C ARG A 43 -8.11 12.80 14.00
N VAL A 44 -7.71 12.86 12.73
CA VAL A 44 -6.75 11.97 12.07
C VAL A 44 -5.76 12.83 11.32
N VAL A 45 -4.49 12.47 11.30
CA VAL A 45 -3.43 13.18 10.59
C VAL A 45 -2.98 12.35 9.40
N TYR A 46 -2.82 13.01 8.25
CA TYR A 46 -2.30 12.43 7.00
C TYR A 46 -1.10 13.24 6.54
N LEU A 47 -0.02 12.56 6.18
CA LEU A 47 1.15 13.15 5.53
C LEU A 47 1.38 12.48 4.19
N ASP A 48 1.36 13.28 3.12
CA ASP A 48 1.90 12.90 1.81
C ASP A 48 3.27 13.57 1.63
N GLY A 49 4.30 12.74 1.73
CA GLY A 49 5.68 13.21 1.71
C GLY A 49 6.23 13.53 0.31
N TYR A 50 5.45 13.30 -0.77
CA TYR A 50 5.86 13.47 -2.16
C TYR A 50 4.64 13.81 -3.03
N ALA A 51 3.93 14.87 -2.67
CA ALA A 51 2.59 15.18 -3.18
C ALA A 51 2.55 15.64 -4.65
N GLY A 52 3.70 16.04 -5.22
CA GLY A 52 3.81 16.51 -6.60
C GLY A 52 2.93 17.72 -6.89
N GLU A 53 2.21 17.69 -8.01
CA GLU A 53 1.33 18.80 -8.43
C GLU A 53 -0.08 18.73 -7.82
N GLY A 54 -0.41 17.64 -7.12
CA GLY A 54 -1.71 17.43 -6.47
C GLY A 54 -2.85 17.00 -7.39
N ARG A 55 -2.80 17.33 -8.68
CA ARG A 55 -3.77 16.99 -9.72
C ARG A 55 -3.07 16.80 -11.06
N TYR A 56 -3.56 15.88 -11.88
CA TYR A 56 -3.11 15.71 -13.26
C TYR A 56 -3.67 16.79 -14.19
N GLU A 57 -3.02 17.01 -15.35
CA GLU A 57 -3.44 18.04 -16.33
C GLU A 57 -4.81 17.73 -16.95
N ASN A 58 -5.15 16.44 -17.10
CA ASN A 58 -6.47 15.98 -17.53
C ASN A 58 -7.57 16.16 -16.47
N GLY A 59 -7.25 16.71 -15.29
CA GLY A 59 -8.18 16.94 -14.19
C GLY A 59 -8.33 15.77 -13.21
N ASP A 60 -7.66 14.65 -13.42
CA ASP A 60 -7.67 13.52 -12.50
C ASP A 60 -7.01 13.87 -11.18
N ALA A 61 -7.61 13.40 -10.08
CA ALA A 61 -7.05 13.58 -8.75
C ALA A 61 -5.78 12.74 -8.57
N ALA A 62 -4.68 13.39 -8.15
CA ALA A 62 -3.49 12.72 -7.62
C ALA A 62 -3.66 12.46 -6.10
N SER A 63 -2.62 11.93 -5.44
CA SER A 63 -2.68 11.53 -4.03
C SER A 63 -3.15 12.65 -3.10
N ALA A 64 -2.63 13.86 -3.27
CA ALA A 64 -3.00 14.99 -2.44
C ALA A 64 -4.49 15.34 -2.57
N GLU A 65 -5.01 15.45 -3.80
CA GLU A 65 -6.43 15.75 -3.98
C GLU A 65 -7.34 14.62 -3.52
N ILE A 66 -6.92 13.35 -3.65
CA ILE A 66 -7.66 12.21 -3.08
C ILE A 66 -7.82 12.39 -1.57
N ALA A 67 -6.74 12.72 -0.86
CA ALA A 67 -6.78 12.94 0.59
C ALA A 67 -7.67 14.15 0.96
N LEU A 68 -7.60 15.24 0.21
CA LEU A 68 -8.43 16.42 0.40
C LEU A 68 -9.93 16.14 0.20
N ARG A 69 -10.29 15.33 -0.81
CA ARG A 69 -11.67 14.87 -1.02
C ARG A 69 -12.17 14.01 0.15
N VAL A 70 -11.32 13.13 0.69
CA VAL A 70 -11.64 12.32 1.88
C VAL A 70 -11.84 13.22 3.09
N SER A 71 -10.98 14.20 3.30
CA SER A 71 -11.09 15.17 4.40
C SER A 71 -12.39 15.98 4.31
N SER A 72 -12.73 16.48 3.13
CA SER A 72 -13.99 17.18 2.87
C SER A 72 -15.20 16.30 3.17
N HIS A 73 -15.19 15.03 2.73
CA HIS A 73 -16.25 14.07 3.01
C HIS A 73 -16.42 13.79 4.52
N PHE A 74 -15.31 13.59 5.24
CA PHE A 74 -15.33 13.32 6.67
C PHE A 74 -15.96 14.48 7.44
N ARG A 75 -15.56 15.70 7.14
CA ARG A 75 -16.11 16.90 7.75
C ARG A 75 -17.60 17.04 7.47
N ALA A 76 -18.03 16.83 6.22
CA ALA A 76 -19.42 17.01 5.82
C ALA A 76 -20.37 15.90 6.32
N LYS A 77 -19.89 14.66 6.47
CA LYS A 77 -20.75 13.48 6.66
C LYS A 77 -20.44 12.62 7.88
N ARG A 78 -19.29 12.81 8.53
CA ARG A 78 -18.83 11.92 9.60
C ARG A 78 -18.50 12.60 10.90
N GLY A 79 -18.44 13.94 10.96
CA GLY A 79 -17.96 14.68 12.12
C GLY A 79 -16.50 14.36 12.49
N LEU A 80 -15.72 13.89 11.52
CA LEU A 80 -14.30 13.59 11.68
C LEU A 80 -13.47 14.65 10.97
N THR A 81 -12.26 14.88 11.47
CA THR A 81 -11.30 15.80 10.89
C THR A 81 -10.08 15.04 10.40
N LEU A 82 -9.86 15.01 9.07
CA LEU A 82 -8.60 14.55 8.48
C LEU A 82 -7.75 15.79 8.18
N GLU A 83 -6.74 16.03 9.02
CA GLU A 83 -5.78 17.12 8.83
C GLU A 83 -4.67 16.63 7.90
N CYS A 84 -4.50 17.31 6.75
CA CYS A 84 -3.63 16.87 5.67
C CYS A 84 -2.37 17.74 5.57
N PHE A 85 -1.21 17.10 5.49
CA PHE A 85 0.08 17.73 5.25
C PHE A 85 0.67 17.19 3.94
N PHE A 86 1.19 18.09 3.11
CA PHE A 86 1.75 17.78 1.79
C PHE A 86 3.13 18.41 1.64
N THR A 87 4.09 17.67 1.07
CA THR A 87 5.41 18.22 0.76
C THR A 87 5.73 18.08 -0.73
N GLU A 88 6.36 19.10 -1.29
CA GLU A 88 6.85 19.10 -2.67
C GLU A 88 8.07 20.05 -2.76
N PRO A 89 9.27 19.55 -3.11
CA PRO A 89 10.47 20.37 -3.16
C PRO A 89 10.55 21.27 -4.39
N GLN A 90 9.96 20.86 -5.53
CA GLN A 90 10.08 21.59 -6.78
C GLN A 90 9.11 22.78 -6.82
N GLN A 91 9.62 23.99 -7.02
CA GLN A 91 8.86 25.24 -6.99
C GLN A 91 7.61 25.20 -7.89
N LYS A 92 7.77 24.79 -9.16
CA LYS A 92 6.64 24.76 -10.12
C LYS A 92 5.54 23.78 -9.71
N SER A 93 5.91 22.58 -9.25
CA SER A 93 4.97 21.58 -8.79
C SER A 93 4.30 22.02 -7.48
N PHE A 94 5.07 22.61 -6.57
CA PHE A 94 4.54 23.17 -5.33
C PHE A 94 3.49 24.28 -5.57
N GLU A 95 3.70 25.16 -6.54
CA GLU A 95 2.73 26.21 -6.87
C GLU A 95 1.41 25.64 -7.37
N LYS A 96 1.44 24.54 -8.16
CA LYS A 96 0.25 23.83 -8.59
C LYS A 96 -0.43 23.14 -7.39
N LEU A 97 0.33 22.40 -6.58
CA LEU A 97 -0.14 21.75 -5.35
C LEU A 97 -0.81 22.77 -4.41
N ASN A 98 -0.16 23.89 -4.18
CA ASN A 98 -0.67 24.92 -3.26
C ASN A 98 -2.02 25.48 -3.74
N ARG A 99 -2.21 25.67 -5.04
CA ARG A 99 -3.53 26.07 -5.58
C ARG A 99 -4.62 25.05 -5.29
N VAL A 100 -4.31 23.75 -5.43
CA VAL A 100 -5.26 22.67 -5.08
C VAL A 100 -5.57 22.72 -3.58
N VAL A 101 -4.56 22.83 -2.73
CA VAL A 101 -4.72 22.88 -1.26
C VAL A 101 -5.55 24.08 -0.83
N GLU A 102 -5.26 25.28 -1.35
CA GLU A 102 -5.98 26.52 -1.02
C GLU A 102 -7.46 26.45 -1.44
N HIS A 103 -7.78 25.81 -2.57
CA HIS A 103 -9.16 25.59 -2.98
C HIS A 103 -9.96 24.80 -1.92
N TYR A 104 -9.38 23.73 -1.37
CA TYR A 104 -10.03 22.94 -0.34
C TYR A 104 -10.03 23.62 1.04
N ARG A 105 -8.98 24.39 1.35
CA ARG A 105 -8.91 25.23 2.57
C ARG A 105 -10.02 26.29 2.61
N ALA A 106 -10.29 26.94 1.48
CA ALA A 106 -11.41 27.87 1.37
C ALA A 106 -12.76 27.20 1.66
N GLY A 107 -12.91 25.88 1.37
CA GLY A 107 -14.03 25.03 1.80
C GLY A 107 -13.93 24.56 3.26
N GLY A 108 -12.92 25.00 4.02
CA GLY A 108 -12.72 24.69 5.44
C GLY A 108 -12.02 23.35 5.72
N VAL A 109 -11.39 22.72 4.72
CA VAL A 109 -10.57 21.51 4.92
C VAL A 109 -9.26 21.92 5.62
N PRO A 110 -8.87 21.29 6.75
CA PRO A 110 -7.58 21.56 7.37
C PRO A 110 -6.46 20.90 6.56
N ALA A 111 -5.75 21.69 5.79
CA ALA A 111 -4.69 21.22 4.91
C ALA A 111 -3.53 22.21 4.85
N HIS A 112 -2.31 21.69 4.70
CA HIS A 112 -1.06 22.44 4.73
C HIS A 112 -0.13 21.95 3.61
N ALA A 113 0.33 22.84 2.74
CA ALA A 113 1.35 22.56 1.74
C ALA A 113 2.70 23.16 2.18
N HIS A 114 3.75 22.38 2.10
CA HIS A 114 5.12 22.78 2.47
C HIS A 114 6.05 22.60 1.28
N ARG A 115 6.80 23.64 0.92
CA ARG A 115 7.84 23.55 -0.08
C ARG A 115 9.11 23.02 0.55
N GLY A 116 9.47 21.76 0.26
CA GLY A 116 10.67 21.13 0.79
C GLY A 116 10.56 19.61 0.80
N GLU A 117 11.61 18.98 1.26
CA GLU A 117 11.70 17.54 1.44
C GLU A 117 10.88 17.10 2.67
N VAL A 118 10.35 15.87 2.63
CA VAL A 118 9.51 15.31 3.69
C VAL A 118 10.20 15.29 5.06
N ASP A 119 11.51 15.03 5.11
CA ASP A 119 12.25 14.95 6.37
C ASP A 119 12.23 16.28 7.14
N GLY A 120 12.23 17.41 6.42
CA GLY A 120 12.18 18.75 7.03
C GLY A 120 10.87 19.07 7.76
N VAL A 121 9.77 18.35 7.46
CA VAL A 121 8.45 18.59 8.09
C VAL A 121 7.99 17.44 8.98
N LEU A 122 8.63 16.28 8.87
CA LEU A 122 8.18 15.03 9.48
C LEU A 122 8.02 15.15 11.01
N ASP A 123 8.99 15.73 11.71
CA ASP A 123 8.91 15.89 13.16
C ASP A 123 7.78 16.83 13.59
N GLY A 124 7.56 17.92 12.84
CA GLY A 124 6.45 18.84 13.07
C GLY A 124 5.10 18.14 12.89
N VAL A 125 4.96 17.29 11.86
CA VAL A 125 3.73 16.50 11.63
C VAL A 125 3.52 15.47 12.74
N ILE A 126 4.59 14.79 13.20
CA ILE A 126 4.51 13.85 14.32
C ILE A 126 4.02 14.56 15.59
N GLN A 127 4.51 15.77 15.87
CA GLN A 127 4.02 16.58 17.01
C GLN A 127 2.55 16.95 16.84
N LYS A 128 2.12 17.31 15.65
CA LYS A 128 0.69 17.55 15.35
C LYS A 128 -0.17 16.28 15.52
N ALA A 129 0.40 15.11 15.27
CA ALA A 129 -0.28 13.83 15.43
C ALA A 129 -0.31 13.31 16.89
N VAL A 130 0.19 14.07 17.87
CA VAL A 130 0.04 13.67 19.27
C VAL A 130 -1.44 13.54 19.60
N GLY A 131 -1.83 12.36 20.12
CA GLY A 131 -3.21 12.03 20.43
C GLY A 131 -4.12 11.67 19.26
N ALA A 132 -3.61 11.71 18.01
CA ALA A 132 -4.37 11.38 16.83
C ALA A 132 -3.71 10.24 16.03
N PRO A 133 -4.48 9.41 15.30
CA PRO A 133 -3.94 8.49 14.31
C PRO A 133 -3.15 9.24 13.23
N LEU A 134 -2.08 8.60 12.74
CA LEU A 134 -1.21 9.14 11.71
C LEU A 134 -1.11 8.16 10.53
N PHE A 135 -1.42 8.61 9.34
CA PHE A 135 -1.18 7.88 8.11
C PHE A 135 -0.06 8.56 7.31
N LEU A 136 1.01 7.81 7.07
CA LEU A 136 2.14 8.25 6.26
C LEU A 136 2.01 7.66 4.85
N PHE A 137 1.93 8.53 3.85
CA PHE A 137 1.99 8.16 2.44
C PHE A 137 3.29 8.70 1.85
N LEU A 138 4.19 7.77 1.47
CA LEU A 138 5.52 8.11 0.98
C LEU A 138 5.72 7.52 -0.42
N ASP A 139 5.60 8.35 -1.44
CA ASP A 139 5.63 7.96 -2.85
C ASP A 139 6.73 8.65 -3.65
N PRO A 140 8.02 8.46 -3.30
CA PRO A 140 9.11 9.08 -4.01
C PRO A 140 9.25 8.55 -5.44
N CYS A 141 9.67 9.41 -6.36
CA CYS A 141 10.11 8.99 -7.70
C CYS A 141 11.51 8.33 -7.69
N GLY A 142 12.07 8.06 -6.52
CA GLY A 142 13.42 7.54 -6.33
C GLY A 142 13.58 6.80 -5.01
N LEU A 143 14.51 7.27 -4.19
CA LEU A 143 14.76 6.68 -2.87
C LEU A 143 13.85 7.31 -1.83
N VAL A 144 13.30 6.47 -0.96
CA VAL A 144 12.53 6.86 0.22
C VAL A 144 13.46 7.33 1.35
N LEU A 145 12.89 7.78 2.46
CA LEU A 145 13.62 8.11 3.69
C LEU A 145 14.52 6.95 4.18
N PRO A 146 15.61 7.25 4.89
CA PRO A 146 16.42 6.25 5.57
C PRO A 146 15.58 5.33 6.46
N GLN A 147 15.91 4.02 6.46
CA GLN A 147 15.12 3.04 7.24
C GLN A 147 15.13 3.36 8.74
N ASP A 148 16.25 3.84 9.29
CA ASP A 148 16.35 4.24 10.70
C ASP A 148 15.37 5.36 11.03
N ARG A 149 15.22 6.33 10.13
CA ARG A 149 14.26 7.40 10.27
C ARG A 149 12.81 6.89 10.27
N LEU A 150 12.48 6.00 9.33
CA LEU A 150 11.16 5.35 9.28
C LEU A 150 10.88 4.53 10.53
N VAL A 151 11.84 3.71 10.95
CA VAL A 151 11.72 2.90 12.20
C VAL A 151 11.53 3.80 13.41
N GLY A 152 12.28 4.90 13.52
CA GLY A 152 12.11 5.88 14.59
C GLY A 152 10.68 6.39 14.69
N VAL A 153 10.07 6.76 13.57
CA VAL A 153 8.68 7.24 13.52
C VAL A 153 7.67 6.13 13.82
N LEU A 154 7.85 4.96 13.22
CA LEU A 154 6.91 3.84 13.34
C LEU A 154 7.00 3.14 14.70
N ALA A 155 8.20 3.05 15.30
CA ALA A 155 8.41 2.44 16.60
C ALA A 155 8.02 3.35 17.77
N GLN A 156 7.91 4.66 17.57
CA GLN A 156 7.52 5.58 18.63
C GLN A 156 6.16 5.20 19.21
N GLN A 157 6.16 4.80 20.46
CA GLN A 157 4.95 4.72 21.26
C GLN A 157 4.56 6.14 21.66
N ARG A 158 3.60 6.72 20.92
CA ARG A 158 3.06 8.01 21.32
C ARG A 158 2.31 7.89 22.63
N PRO A 159 2.42 8.86 23.57
CA PRO A 159 2.03 8.70 24.98
C PRO A 159 0.54 8.51 25.25
N GLN A 160 -0.34 8.50 24.28
CA GLN A 160 -1.77 8.28 24.48
C GLN A 160 -2.21 6.93 23.96
N LYS A 161 -3.28 6.35 24.57
CA LYS A 161 -3.84 5.03 24.28
C LYS A 161 -3.76 4.67 22.79
N LYS A 162 -2.60 4.18 22.35
CA LYS A 162 -2.29 3.59 21.04
C LYS A 162 -2.90 4.34 19.83
N PRO A 163 -2.56 5.62 19.56
CA PRO A 163 -2.94 6.18 18.26
C PRO A 163 -2.30 5.35 17.17
N ALA A 164 -3.09 4.84 16.23
CA ALA A 164 -2.60 4.06 15.10
C ALA A 164 -1.61 4.89 14.29
N THR A 165 -0.44 4.34 13.99
CA THR A 165 0.45 4.86 12.94
C THR A 165 0.53 3.82 11.87
N GLU A 166 0.24 4.21 10.62
CA GLU A 166 0.32 3.33 9.46
C GLU A 166 1.14 3.98 8.36
N LEU A 167 1.79 3.16 7.57
CA LEU A 167 2.63 3.57 6.46
C LEU A 167 2.15 2.89 5.18
N LEU A 168 2.03 3.65 4.11
CA LEU A 168 1.99 3.16 2.74
C LEU A 168 3.08 3.87 1.96
N MET A 169 4.06 3.11 1.46
CA MET A 169 5.17 3.70 0.73
C MET A 169 5.49 2.95 -0.56
N ASN A 170 6.04 3.70 -1.51
CA ASN A 170 6.62 3.18 -2.74
C ASN A 170 8.09 2.80 -2.50
N PHE A 171 8.43 1.53 -2.72
CA PHE A 171 9.80 1.04 -2.76
C PHE A 171 10.18 0.78 -4.22
N SER A 172 11.03 1.64 -4.79
CA SER A 172 11.33 1.65 -6.22
C SER A 172 12.22 0.48 -6.64
N MET A 173 11.67 -0.47 -7.38
CA MET A 173 12.41 -1.60 -7.98
C MET A 173 13.40 -1.12 -9.03
N MET A 174 13.10 -0.01 -9.72
CA MET A 174 14.01 0.62 -10.69
C MET A 174 15.24 1.23 -10.01
N ALA A 175 15.08 1.78 -8.79
CA ALA A 175 16.21 2.26 -8.01
C ALA A 175 17.09 1.09 -7.55
N VAL A 176 16.49 0.01 -7.05
CA VAL A 176 17.20 -1.22 -6.66
C VAL A 176 18.01 -1.79 -7.84
N TRP A 177 17.35 -1.94 -9.00
CA TRP A 177 18.01 -2.44 -10.22
C TRP A 177 19.22 -1.59 -10.62
N ARG A 178 19.06 -0.27 -10.68
CA ARG A 178 20.14 0.66 -11.07
C ARG A 178 21.30 0.62 -10.09
N LEU A 179 21.01 0.61 -8.79
CA LEU A 179 22.03 0.59 -7.73
C LEU A 179 22.72 -0.78 -7.65
N GLY A 180 22.00 -1.88 -7.88
CA GLY A 180 22.60 -3.21 -8.05
C GLY A 180 23.60 -3.26 -9.20
N GLY A 181 23.35 -2.52 -10.29
CA GLY A 181 24.31 -2.34 -11.38
C GLY A 181 25.60 -1.62 -10.92
N HIS A 182 25.50 -0.66 -10.01
CA HIS A 182 26.69 0.01 -9.43
C HIS A 182 27.52 -0.93 -8.53
N VAL A 183 26.89 -1.83 -7.78
CA VAL A 183 27.61 -2.85 -6.96
C VAL A 183 28.46 -3.75 -7.87
N ARG A 184 27.94 -4.11 -9.04
CA ARG A 184 28.61 -5.00 -10.01
C ARG A 184 29.65 -4.31 -10.90
N SER A 185 29.69 -2.99 -10.90
CA SER A 185 30.54 -2.21 -11.80
C SER A 185 31.82 -1.72 -11.11
N PRO A 186 33.00 -1.91 -11.70
CA PRO A 186 34.25 -1.31 -11.21
C PRO A 186 34.20 0.24 -11.19
N LYS A 187 33.30 0.84 -11.99
CA LYS A 187 33.04 2.28 -12.05
C LYS A 187 31.80 2.69 -11.24
N GLY A 188 31.43 1.89 -10.24
CA GLY A 188 30.27 2.14 -9.40
C GLY A 188 30.34 3.48 -8.67
N ASN A 189 29.20 4.08 -8.39
CA ASN A 189 29.11 5.33 -7.67
C ASN A 189 28.89 5.08 -6.17
N GLU A 190 29.97 5.09 -5.39
CA GLU A 190 29.92 4.80 -3.95
C GLU A 190 28.99 5.75 -3.17
N LYS A 191 28.95 7.03 -3.53
CA LYS A 191 28.01 7.98 -2.90
C LYS A 191 26.53 7.58 -3.09
N SER A 192 26.19 7.03 -4.26
CA SER A 192 24.84 6.53 -4.52
C SER A 192 24.57 5.22 -3.78
N LEU A 193 25.58 4.35 -3.67
CA LEU A 193 25.49 3.11 -2.88
C LEU A 193 25.27 3.43 -1.40
N GLN A 194 26.04 4.34 -0.83
CA GLN A 194 25.92 4.75 0.56
C GLN A 194 24.54 5.34 0.88
N ARG A 195 24.00 6.19 -0.03
CA ARG A 195 22.64 6.68 0.13
C ARG A 195 21.61 5.57 0.15
N PHE A 196 21.82 4.49 -0.58
CA PHE A 196 20.90 3.35 -0.55
C PHE A 196 21.15 2.43 0.64
N ASP A 197 22.37 2.38 1.18
CA ASP A 197 22.64 1.75 2.48
C ASP A 197 21.79 2.38 3.58
N ASP A 198 21.68 3.73 3.60
CA ASP A 198 20.84 4.45 4.54
C ASP A 198 19.35 4.06 4.37
N VAL A 199 18.87 4.01 3.10
CA VAL A 199 17.49 3.58 2.79
C VAL A 199 17.24 2.14 3.23
N CYS A 200 18.21 1.25 3.10
CA CYS A 200 18.11 -0.15 3.48
C CYS A 200 18.41 -0.40 4.98
N GLY A 201 18.96 0.60 5.70
CA GLY A 201 19.43 0.44 7.07
C GLY A 201 20.63 -0.50 7.17
N GLY A 202 21.57 -0.43 6.19
CA GLY A 202 22.79 -1.19 6.14
C GLY A 202 23.18 -1.68 4.75
N THR A 203 24.36 -2.31 4.66
CA THR A 203 24.97 -2.75 3.39
C THR A 203 24.50 -4.14 2.91
N TRP A 204 23.68 -4.82 3.68
CA TRP A 204 23.23 -6.22 3.45
C TRP A 204 22.67 -6.47 2.05
N TRP A 205 22.05 -5.49 1.41
CA TRP A 205 21.48 -5.59 0.07
C TRP A 205 22.54 -5.74 -1.02
N ARG A 206 23.76 -5.26 -0.77
CA ARG A 206 24.90 -5.37 -1.71
C ARG A 206 25.32 -6.82 -1.91
N GLU A 207 25.19 -7.68 -0.90
CA GLU A 207 25.54 -9.10 -0.95
C GLU A 207 24.72 -9.85 -2.01
N TYR A 208 23.44 -9.59 -2.13
CA TYR A 208 22.58 -10.20 -3.15
C TYR A 208 23.08 -9.92 -4.58
N PHE A 209 23.59 -8.73 -4.83
CA PHE A 209 24.11 -8.36 -6.14
C PHE A 209 25.55 -8.85 -6.35
N ALA A 210 26.35 -8.96 -5.34
CA ALA A 210 27.68 -9.57 -5.39
C ALA A 210 27.57 -11.06 -5.72
N GLU A 211 26.66 -11.78 -5.05
CA GLU A 211 26.37 -13.20 -5.36
C GLU A 211 25.82 -13.39 -6.78
N ALA A 212 24.91 -12.50 -7.22
CA ALA A 212 24.36 -12.54 -8.56
C ALA A 212 25.39 -12.22 -9.67
N ALA A 213 26.56 -11.65 -9.32
CA ALA A 213 27.67 -11.37 -10.23
C ALA A 213 28.78 -12.40 -10.13
N ALA A 214 28.68 -13.38 -9.24
CA ALA A 214 29.73 -14.40 -9.06
C ALA A 214 29.90 -15.28 -10.33
N PRO A 215 31.10 -15.79 -10.60
CA PRO A 215 31.34 -16.75 -11.68
C PRO A 215 30.41 -17.97 -11.51
N GLY A 216 29.67 -18.31 -12.58
CA GLY A 216 28.71 -19.42 -12.57
C GLY A 216 27.31 -19.06 -12.05
N ALA A 217 27.02 -17.79 -11.78
CA ALA A 217 25.67 -17.35 -11.46
C ALA A 217 24.72 -17.66 -12.65
N ARG A 218 23.50 -18.12 -12.31
CA ARG A 218 22.49 -18.47 -13.33
C ARG A 218 21.94 -17.23 -14.04
N ASP A 219 21.41 -17.43 -15.24
CA ASP A 219 20.66 -16.39 -15.93
C ASP A 219 19.48 -15.91 -15.07
N GLY A 220 19.26 -14.61 -15.00
CA GLY A 220 18.22 -14.02 -14.19
C GLY A 220 18.58 -13.77 -12.70
N ALA A 221 19.78 -14.18 -12.25
CA ALA A 221 20.20 -13.99 -10.85
C ALA A 221 20.12 -12.52 -10.37
N ALA A 222 20.42 -11.57 -11.26
CA ALA A 222 20.34 -10.15 -10.93
C ALA A 222 18.88 -9.69 -10.69
N GLU A 223 17.95 -10.24 -11.42
CA GLU A 223 16.52 -10.02 -11.29
C GLU A 223 15.97 -10.57 -9.98
N ASP A 224 16.41 -11.79 -9.64
CA ASP A 224 16.03 -12.40 -8.36
C ASP A 224 16.61 -11.61 -7.18
N ALA A 225 17.83 -11.07 -7.33
CA ALA A 225 18.42 -10.20 -6.32
C ALA A 225 17.58 -8.95 -6.06
N ILE A 226 16.97 -8.36 -7.10
CA ILE A 226 16.08 -7.19 -6.93
C ILE A 226 14.86 -7.55 -6.09
N GLU A 227 14.21 -8.67 -6.40
CA GLU A 227 13.02 -9.14 -5.63
C GLU A 227 13.41 -9.55 -4.21
N ALA A 228 14.55 -10.22 -4.04
CA ALA A 228 15.07 -10.62 -2.74
C ALA A 228 15.38 -9.40 -1.83
N VAL A 229 15.99 -8.36 -2.38
CA VAL A 229 16.26 -7.10 -1.66
C VAL A 229 14.94 -6.45 -1.21
N ALA A 230 13.94 -6.37 -2.08
CA ALA A 230 12.65 -5.78 -1.71
C ALA A 230 11.92 -6.60 -0.64
N ALA A 231 11.97 -7.93 -0.71
CA ALA A 231 11.40 -8.83 0.29
C ALA A 231 12.11 -8.71 1.63
N GLU A 232 13.47 -8.67 1.62
CA GLU A 232 14.24 -8.52 2.85
C GLU A 232 14.06 -7.15 3.48
N TYR A 233 13.94 -6.07 2.67
CA TYR A 233 13.61 -4.74 3.18
C TYR A 233 12.30 -4.77 3.98
N ALA A 234 11.25 -5.34 3.44
CA ALA A 234 9.95 -5.46 4.13
C ALA A 234 10.05 -6.30 5.41
N ARG A 235 10.81 -7.43 5.38
CA ARG A 235 11.06 -8.28 6.56
C ARG A 235 11.83 -7.53 7.66
N ARG A 236 12.84 -6.76 7.29
CA ARG A 236 13.63 -5.94 8.24
C ARG A 236 12.78 -4.85 8.86
N LEU A 237 11.97 -4.17 8.06
CA LEU A 237 11.02 -3.18 8.58
C LEU A 237 10.05 -3.82 9.59
N ALA A 238 9.49 -4.99 9.28
CA ALA A 238 8.61 -5.73 10.18
C ALA A 238 9.30 -6.08 11.51
N ARG A 239 10.52 -6.67 11.45
CA ARG A 239 11.28 -7.04 12.67
C ARG A 239 11.63 -5.85 13.54
N ARG A 240 12.05 -4.73 12.91
CA ARG A 240 12.48 -3.53 13.65
C ARG A 240 11.33 -2.74 14.27
N THR A 241 10.13 -2.83 13.68
CA THR A 241 8.95 -2.07 14.14
C THR A 241 7.95 -2.91 14.93
N GLY A 242 8.00 -4.23 14.82
CA GLY A 242 6.98 -5.14 15.36
C GLY A 242 5.62 -4.99 14.67
N MET A 243 5.58 -4.45 13.45
CA MET A 243 4.36 -4.25 12.66
C MET A 243 4.13 -5.40 11.68
N PHE A 244 2.90 -5.62 11.30
CA PHE A 244 2.58 -6.35 10.07
C PHE A 244 3.06 -5.52 8.89
N VAL A 245 3.85 -6.12 8.01
CA VAL A 245 4.33 -5.46 6.79
C VAL A 245 3.94 -6.31 5.59
N GLN A 246 3.26 -5.69 4.62
CA GLN A 246 2.89 -6.31 3.35
C GLN A 246 3.56 -5.56 2.21
N SER A 247 3.93 -6.31 1.16
CA SER A 247 4.64 -5.76 0.01
C SER A 247 3.94 -6.23 -1.27
N VAL A 248 3.31 -5.29 -1.98
CA VAL A 248 2.51 -5.57 -3.17
C VAL A 248 3.23 -5.09 -4.42
N PRO A 249 3.52 -5.98 -5.39
CA PRO A 249 4.16 -5.58 -6.65
C PRO A 249 3.18 -4.79 -7.53
N VAL A 250 3.68 -3.75 -8.20
CA VAL A 250 2.95 -2.94 -9.16
C VAL A 250 3.76 -2.82 -10.46
N SER A 251 3.13 -3.15 -11.59
CA SER A 251 3.75 -3.18 -12.91
C SER A 251 2.96 -2.35 -13.93
N HIS A 252 3.59 -2.09 -15.10
CA HIS A 252 2.91 -1.44 -16.24
C HIS A 252 2.06 -2.41 -17.06
N ALA A 253 2.30 -3.72 -16.95
CA ALA A 253 1.54 -4.75 -17.66
C ALA A 253 1.68 -6.09 -16.93
N PRO A 254 0.78 -7.08 -17.18
CA PRO A 254 0.76 -8.36 -16.44
C PRO A 254 2.06 -9.15 -16.54
N HIS A 255 2.71 -9.13 -17.71
CA HIS A 255 3.95 -9.85 -18.03
C HIS A 255 5.22 -9.06 -17.70
N LYS A 256 5.08 -7.79 -17.27
CA LYS A 256 6.23 -6.94 -16.94
C LYS A 256 6.57 -7.04 -15.47
N ARG A 257 7.85 -6.87 -15.16
CA ARG A 257 8.36 -6.78 -13.79
C ARG A 257 7.75 -5.59 -13.06
N ALA A 258 7.69 -5.70 -11.75
CA ALA A 258 7.26 -4.61 -10.91
C ALA A 258 8.19 -3.39 -11.07
N VAL A 259 7.62 -2.23 -11.28
CA VAL A 259 8.36 -0.94 -11.30
C VAL A 259 8.60 -0.43 -9.89
N TYR A 260 7.71 -0.79 -8.97
CA TYR A 260 7.86 -0.59 -7.54
C TYR A 260 7.05 -1.62 -6.76
N ARG A 261 7.31 -1.70 -5.47
CA ARG A 261 6.46 -2.42 -4.53
C ARG A 261 5.82 -1.41 -3.57
N LEU A 262 4.51 -1.52 -3.37
CA LEU A 262 3.84 -0.79 -2.30
C LEU A 262 4.03 -1.54 -0.99
N VAL A 263 4.79 -0.94 -0.09
CA VAL A 263 5.05 -1.47 1.25
C VAL A 263 4.07 -0.80 2.22
N PHE A 264 3.23 -1.62 2.81
CA PHE A 264 2.25 -1.21 3.81
C PHE A 264 2.65 -1.75 5.18
N ALA A 265 2.58 -0.90 6.22
CA ALA A 265 2.87 -1.30 7.59
C ALA A 265 1.77 -0.84 8.55
N THR A 266 1.27 -1.78 9.36
CA THR A 266 0.23 -1.54 10.39
C THR A 266 0.44 -2.40 11.62
N ARG A 267 -0.04 -1.95 12.79
CA ARG A 267 -0.16 -2.78 14.00
C ARG A 267 -1.55 -3.38 14.18
N SER A 268 -2.48 -3.02 13.31
CA SER A 268 -3.88 -3.39 13.43
C SER A 268 -4.22 -4.58 12.53
N PRO A 269 -4.70 -5.71 13.08
CA PRO A 269 -5.27 -6.77 12.25
C PRO A 269 -6.40 -6.28 11.34
N TYR A 270 -7.19 -5.30 11.80
CA TYR A 270 -8.22 -4.66 10.98
C TYR A 270 -7.64 -3.85 9.82
N GLY A 271 -6.52 -3.14 10.05
CA GLY A 271 -5.78 -2.45 9.00
C GLY A 271 -5.28 -3.44 7.94
N LEU A 272 -4.71 -4.55 8.39
CA LEU A 272 -4.23 -5.62 7.51
C LEU A 272 -5.37 -6.22 6.66
N TRP A 273 -6.53 -6.51 7.27
CA TRP A 273 -7.72 -7.01 6.58
C TRP A 273 -8.21 -6.05 5.48
N VAL A 274 -8.42 -4.79 5.86
CA VAL A 274 -8.92 -3.75 4.94
C VAL A 274 -7.92 -3.47 3.83
N PHE A 275 -6.61 -3.55 4.12
CA PHE A 275 -5.58 -3.39 3.11
C PHE A 275 -5.67 -4.48 2.04
N GLY A 276 -5.82 -5.76 2.42
CA GLY A 276 -5.99 -6.87 1.48
C GLY A 276 -7.21 -6.69 0.57
N ASP A 277 -8.37 -6.32 1.12
CA ASP A 277 -9.59 -6.02 0.34
C ASP A 277 -9.37 -4.84 -0.61
N SER A 278 -8.68 -3.78 -0.15
CA SER A 278 -8.37 -2.60 -0.97
C SER A 278 -7.40 -2.92 -2.11
N VAL A 279 -6.42 -3.80 -1.88
CA VAL A 279 -5.49 -4.29 -2.92
C VAL A 279 -6.24 -5.08 -3.99
N ALA A 280 -7.12 -6.01 -3.61
CA ALA A 280 -7.91 -6.78 -4.57
C ALA A 280 -8.73 -5.86 -5.50
N ARG A 281 -9.38 -4.85 -4.92
CA ARG A 281 -10.17 -3.87 -5.69
C ARG A 281 -9.30 -2.93 -6.55
N ALA A 282 -8.10 -2.58 -6.08
CA ALA A 282 -7.17 -1.77 -6.86
C ALA A 282 -6.61 -2.56 -8.07
N ARG A 283 -6.40 -3.88 -7.91
CA ARG A 283 -6.06 -4.78 -9.03
C ARG A 283 -7.15 -4.81 -10.09
N ASP A 284 -8.41 -4.92 -9.67
CA ASP A 284 -9.53 -4.91 -10.58
C ASP A 284 -9.60 -3.61 -11.38
N ALA A 285 -9.48 -2.45 -10.73
CA ALA A 285 -9.42 -1.15 -11.39
C ALA A 285 -8.22 -1.01 -12.34
N TRP A 286 -7.07 -1.59 -11.99
CA TRP A 286 -5.88 -1.63 -12.84
C TRP A 286 -6.14 -2.42 -14.13
N TRP A 287 -6.77 -3.61 -14.02
CA TRP A 287 -7.14 -4.43 -15.15
C TRP A 287 -8.17 -3.73 -16.06
N GLN A 288 -9.21 -3.15 -15.46
CA GLN A 288 -10.22 -2.38 -16.22
C GLN A 288 -9.59 -1.21 -17.00
N THR A 289 -8.64 -0.51 -16.39
CA THR A 289 -7.95 0.58 -17.09
C THR A 289 -7.09 0.07 -18.24
N LEU A 290 -6.42 -1.07 -18.06
CA LEU A 290 -5.60 -1.68 -19.09
C LEU A 290 -6.46 -2.13 -20.30
N GLU A 291 -7.63 -2.73 -20.04
CA GLU A 291 -8.61 -3.10 -21.06
C GLU A 291 -9.07 -1.87 -21.84
N LEU A 292 -9.47 -0.80 -21.15
CA LEU A 292 -9.87 0.46 -21.80
C LEU A 292 -8.76 1.08 -22.65
N GLN A 293 -7.49 1.01 -22.20
CA GLN A 293 -6.35 1.50 -22.98
C GLN A 293 -6.11 0.65 -24.23
N GLU A 294 -6.29 -0.67 -24.15
CA GLU A 294 -6.17 -1.55 -25.32
C GLU A 294 -7.25 -1.25 -26.34
N GLU A 295 -8.52 -1.13 -25.91
CA GLU A 295 -9.65 -0.75 -26.77
C GLU A 295 -9.44 0.61 -27.46
N GLN A 296 -8.87 1.59 -26.76
CA GLN A 296 -8.57 2.90 -27.34
C GLN A 296 -7.43 2.87 -28.35
N ASN A 297 -6.43 1.99 -28.15
CA ASN A 297 -5.27 1.89 -29.04
C ASN A 297 -5.56 1.06 -30.32
N ASP A 298 -6.47 0.09 -30.23
CA ASP A 298 -6.89 -0.76 -31.36
C ASP A 298 -8.39 -1.03 -31.31
N PRO A 299 -9.21 -0.04 -31.74
CA PRO A 299 -10.67 -0.15 -31.69
C PRO A 299 -11.24 -1.25 -32.60
N ASP A 300 -10.49 -1.65 -33.62
CA ASP A 300 -10.90 -2.65 -34.62
C ASP A 300 -10.42 -4.07 -34.27
N ALA A 301 -9.74 -4.24 -33.13
CA ALA A 301 -9.31 -5.56 -32.70
C ALA A 301 -10.50 -6.48 -32.40
N LEU A 302 -10.54 -7.64 -33.08
CA LEU A 302 -11.58 -8.64 -32.87
C LEU A 302 -11.51 -9.31 -31.48
N PHE A 303 -10.37 -9.26 -30.83
CA PHE A 303 -10.14 -9.85 -29.51
C PHE A 303 -9.20 -8.99 -28.69
N SER A 304 -9.55 -8.75 -27.42
CA SER A 304 -8.66 -8.11 -26.45
C SER A 304 -7.67 -9.13 -25.91
N THR A 305 -6.37 -8.86 -26.10
CA THR A 305 -5.29 -9.67 -25.50
C THR A 305 -5.33 -9.56 -23.97
N VAL A 306 -5.69 -8.39 -23.47
CA VAL A 306 -5.79 -8.11 -22.01
C VAL A 306 -6.93 -8.93 -21.40
N SER A 307 -8.09 -9.01 -22.05
CA SER A 307 -9.22 -9.81 -21.57
C SER A 307 -8.89 -11.29 -21.46
N ILE A 308 -8.02 -11.82 -22.34
CA ILE A 308 -7.54 -13.20 -22.28
C ILE A 308 -6.58 -13.40 -21.09
N LEU A 309 -5.74 -12.41 -20.79
CA LEU A 309 -4.74 -12.48 -19.73
C LEU A 309 -5.31 -12.16 -18.34
N ARG A 310 -6.43 -11.44 -18.28
CA ARG A 310 -7.08 -11.07 -17.02
C ARG A 310 -7.63 -12.32 -16.33
N PRO A 311 -7.19 -12.62 -15.10
CA PRO A 311 -7.83 -13.69 -14.32
C PRO A 311 -9.32 -13.35 -14.12
N ASP A 312 -10.20 -14.28 -14.45
CA ASP A 312 -11.64 -14.12 -14.18
C ASP A 312 -11.86 -14.03 -12.65
N PRO A 313 -12.40 -12.92 -12.14
CA PRO A 313 -12.60 -12.74 -10.70
C PRO A 313 -13.53 -13.81 -10.09
N GLU A 314 -14.48 -14.35 -10.86
CA GLU A 314 -15.38 -15.40 -10.37
C GLU A 314 -14.65 -16.75 -10.25
N VAL A 315 -13.79 -17.07 -11.21
CA VAL A 315 -12.95 -18.27 -11.17
C VAL A 315 -11.98 -18.18 -10.00
N VAL A 316 -11.27 -17.06 -9.85
CA VAL A 316 -10.36 -16.85 -8.72
C VAL A 316 -11.08 -16.94 -7.38
N ALA A 317 -12.29 -16.36 -7.27
CA ALA A 317 -13.08 -16.47 -6.04
C ALA A 317 -13.55 -17.91 -5.78
N LYS A 318 -13.91 -18.66 -6.82
CA LYS A 318 -14.33 -20.06 -6.73
C LYS A 318 -13.18 -20.96 -6.26
N GLU A 319 -11.97 -20.72 -6.72
CA GLU A 319 -10.76 -21.43 -6.27
C GLU A 319 -10.33 -21.03 -4.85
N ALA A 320 -10.45 -19.74 -4.51
CA ALA A 320 -10.06 -19.19 -3.22
C ALA A 320 -10.91 -19.75 -2.07
N VAL A 321 -12.22 -19.92 -2.27
CA VAL A 321 -13.15 -20.32 -1.19
C VAL A 321 -12.77 -21.67 -0.56
N PRO A 322 -12.53 -22.76 -1.30
CA PRO A 322 -12.11 -24.04 -0.72
C PRO A 322 -10.73 -23.94 -0.03
N ALA A 323 -9.78 -23.22 -0.63
CA ALA A 323 -8.44 -23.03 -0.05
C ALA A 323 -8.50 -22.26 1.28
N MET A 324 -9.28 -21.17 1.32
CA MET A 324 -9.50 -20.40 2.55
C MET A 324 -10.28 -21.21 3.60
N ALA A 325 -11.23 -22.05 3.19
CA ALA A 325 -11.94 -22.97 4.09
C ALA A 325 -10.97 -23.98 4.71
N ALA A 326 -10.05 -24.56 3.92
CA ALA A 326 -9.02 -25.46 4.44
C ALA A 326 -8.09 -24.77 5.45
N ASN A 327 -7.69 -23.54 5.17
CA ASN A 327 -6.90 -22.72 6.10
C ASN A 327 -7.67 -22.48 7.41
N LEU A 328 -8.96 -22.14 7.32
CA LEU A 328 -9.82 -21.93 8.48
C LEU A 328 -10.03 -23.21 9.28
N GLU A 329 -10.23 -24.35 8.62
CA GLU A 329 -10.30 -25.67 9.27
C GLU A 329 -9.04 -25.93 10.09
N GLN A 330 -7.88 -25.63 9.53
CA GLN A 330 -6.61 -25.78 10.26
C GLN A 330 -6.55 -24.91 11.51
N LEU A 331 -7.00 -23.67 11.45
CA LEU A 331 -7.07 -22.77 12.60
C LEU A 331 -8.03 -23.31 13.69
N LEU A 332 -9.13 -23.93 13.28
CA LEU A 332 -10.13 -24.50 14.19
C LEU A 332 -9.71 -25.84 14.87
N ARG A 333 -8.67 -26.51 14.34
CA ARG A 333 -8.16 -27.78 14.94
C ARG A 333 -7.70 -27.65 16.40
N ALA A 334 -7.36 -26.43 16.82
CA ALA A 334 -7.04 -26.13 18.22
C ALA A 334 -8.26 -26.23 19.17
N GLY A 335 -9.47 -26.54 18.66
CA GLY A 335 -10.71 -26.66 19.44
C GLY A 335 -11.23 -25.31 19.97
N ARG A 336 -10.70 -24.19 19.52
CA ARG A 336 -11.06 -22.84 19.97
C ARG A 336 -11.74 -22.04 18.86
N ALA A 337 -12.63 -21.13 19.26
CA ALA A 337 -13.23 -20.18 18.32
C ALA A 337 -12.16 -19.24 17.73
N VAL A 338 -12.29 -18.94 16.44
CA VAL A 338 -11.37 -18.11 15.65
C VAL A 338 -12.11 -16.85 15.22
N LYS A 339 -11.58 -15.68 15.58
CA LYS A 339 -12.06 -14.42 15.05
C LYS A 339 -11.29 -14.13 13.75
N LEU A 340 -12.01 -14.03 12.64
CA LEU A 340 -11.40 -14.03 11.30
C LEU A 340 -10.31 -12.96 11.12
N VAL A 341 -10.54 -11.73 11.60
CA VAL A 341 -9.59 -10.63 11.43
C VAL A 341 -8.25 -10.86 12.13
N ASP A 342 -8.24 -11.62 13.24
CA ASP A 342 -7.03 -11.88 14.00
C ASP A 342 -6.09 -12.88 13.28
N HIS A 343 -6.62 -13.57 12.26
CA HIS A 343 -5.93 -14.58 11.44
C HIS A 343 -5.98 -14.22 9.94
N THR A 344 -5.89 -12.93 9.61
CA THR A 344 -6.07 -12.45 8.23
C THR A 344 -5.15 -13.14 7.24
N LEU A 345 -3.85 -13.20 7.51
CA LEU A 345 -2.89 -13.77 6.55
C LEU A 345 -3.01 -15.27 6.43
N GLU A 346 -3.22 -15.95 7.55
CA GLU A 346 -3.41 -17.41 7.59
C GLU A 346 -4.69 -17.79 6.84
N LEU A 347 -5.79 -17.06 7.06
CA LEU A 347 -7.07 -17.32 6.41
C LEU A 347 -7.01 -17.13 4.90
N PHE A 348 -6.53 -15.98 4.45
CA PHE A 348 -6.47 -15.67 3.01
C PHE A 348 -5.33 -16.41 2.31
N GLY A 349 -4.22 -16.71 2.99
CA GLY A 349 -3.05 -17.38 2.42
C GLY A 349 -2.58 -16.73 1.12
N ALA A 350 -2.42 -17.53 0.07
CA ALA A 350 -2.01 -17.06 -1.26
C ALA A 350 -3.01 -16.10 -1.90
N TYR A 351 -4.26 -16.08 -1.47
CA TYR A 351 -5.31 -15.21 -2.04
C TYR A 351 -5.41 -13.84 -1.37
N TYR A 352 -4.52 -13.52 -0.42
CA TYR A 352 -4.47 -12.20 0.18
C TYR A 352 -4.21 -11.11 -0.86
N GLY A 353 -5.10 -10.12 -0.95
CA GLY A 353 -5.04 -9.07 -1.98
C GLY A 353 -5.40 -9.53 -3.40
N GLN A 354 -5.91 -10.76 -3.55
CA GLN A 354 -6.47 -11.27 -4.81
C GLN A 354 -8.00 -11.35 -4.78
N VAL A 355 -8.58 -11.65 -3.62
CA VAL A 355 -10.03 -11.69 -3.42
C VAL A 355 -10.47 -10.68 -2.38
N THR A 356 -11.74 -10.29 -2.45
CA THR A 356 -12.35 -9.32 -1.53
C THR A 356 -12.94 -10.00 -0.29
N GLU A 357 -13.31 -9.21 0.72
CA GLU A 357 -13.87 -9.66 2.01
C GLU A 357 -15.01 -10.72 1.90
N PRO A 358 -15.93 -10.67 0.91
CA PRO A 358 -16.96 -11.70 0.74
C PRO A 358 -16.44 -13.12 0.60
N ALA A 359 -15.26 -13.34 0.01
CA ALA A 359 -14.67 -14.67 -0.15
C ALA A 359 -14.45 -15.36 1.23
N ALA A 360 -14.02 -14.60 2.24
CA ALA A 360 -13.84 -15.13 3.59
C ALA A 360 -15.16 -15.59 4.21
N ARG A 361 -16.26 -14.88 3.98
CA ARG A 361 -17.58 -15.30 4.42
C ARG A 361 -18.06 -16.55 3.69
N ASN A 362 -17.79 -16.64 2.40
CA ASN A 362 -18.12 -17.81 1.61
C ASN A 362 -17.30 -19.03 2.04
N ALA A 363 -16.04 -18.84 2.46
CA ALA A 363 -15.24 -19.93 3.04
C ALA A 363 -15.85 -20.47 4.36
N VAL A 364 -16.40 -19.60 5.21
CA VAL A 364 -17.13 -20.03 6.42
C VAL A 364 -18.39 -20.81 6.05
N LYS A 365 -19.18 -20.34 5.07
CA LYS A 365 -20.38 -21.06 4.59
C LYS A 365 -20.03 -22.43 4.00
N TYR A 366 -18.96 -22.48 3.22
CA TYR A 366 -18.45 -23.73 2.64
C TYR A 366 -18.09 -24.73 3.75
N LEU A 367 -17.30 -24.27 4.73
CA LEU A 367 -16.89 -25.12 5.86
C LEU A 367 -18.08 -25.58 6.72
N HIS A 368 -19.11 -24.75 6.84
CA HIS A 368 -20.37 -25.13 7.51
C HIS A 368 -21.12 -26.18 6.72
N GLY A 369 -21.20 -26.06 5.39
CA GLY A 369 -21.81 -27.09 4.54
C GLY A 369 -21.12 -28.46 4.63
N GLU A 370 -19.81 -28.47 4.89
CA GLU A 370 -19.01 -29.67 5.16
C GLU A 370 -19.16 -30.21 6.59
N GLY A 371 -19.97 -29.56 7.44
CA GLY A 371 -20.15 -29.97 8.84
C GLY A 371 -18.94 -29.71 9.75
N LYS A 372 -17.94 -28.96 9.30
CA LYS A 372 -16.67 -28.73 9.99
C LYS A 372 -16.67 -27.50 10.92
N THR A 373 -17.71 -26.69 10.90
CA THR A 373 -17.95 -25.57 11.82
C THR A 373 -19.42 -25.47 12.17
N SER A 374 -19.73 -25.07 13.41
CA SER A 374 -21.09 -24.73 13.82
C SER A 374 -21.56 -23.35 13.38
N THR A 375 -20.65 -22.54 12.84
CA THR A 375 -20.93 -21.15 12.40
C THR A 375 -21.43 -21.15 10.97
N THR A 376 -22.67 -20.68 10.74
CA THR A 376 -23.32 -20.71 9.42
C THR A 376 -22.75 -19.71 8.41
N GLY A 377 -22.04 -18.69 8.85
CA GLY A 377 -21.62 -17.56 8.00
C GLY A 377 -22.79 -16.64 7.57
N VAL A 378 -24.02 -16.90 8.03
CA VAL A 378 -25.20 -16.06 7.77
C VAL A 378 -25.37 -15.05 8.89
N GLY A 379 -25.88 -13.83 8.56
CA GLY A 379 -26.20 -12.80 9.54
C GLY A 379 -25.54 -11.44 9.25
N GLY A 380 -25.93 -10.41 10.03
CA GLY A 380 -25.58 -9.01 9.80
C GLY A 380 -24.19 -8.58 10.31
N ALA A 381 -23.43 -9.42 11.02
CA ALA A 381 -22.09 -9.07 11.46
C ALA A 381 -21.16 -8.82 10.28
N LYS A 382 -20.27 -7.82 10.38
CA LYS A 382 -19.19 -7.61 9.38
C LYS A 382 -18.32 -8.87 9.33
N THR A 383 -17.94 -9.32 8.13
CA THR A 383 -17.15 -10.56 7.94
C THR A 383 -15.90 -10.59 8.80
N ARG A 384 -15.14 -9.51 8.83
CA ARG A 384 -13.92 -9.36 9.64
C ARG A 384 -14.12 -9.53 11.15
N ALA A 385 -15.32 -9.23 11.65
CA ALA A 385 -15.66 -9.39 13.06
C ALA A 385 -16.28 -10.75 13.41
N LEU A 386 -16.48 -11.62 12.41
CA LEU A 386 -17.09 -12.92 12.59
C LEU A 386 -16.19 -13.82 13.44
N ILE A 387 -16.78 -14.45 14.44
CA ILE A 387 -16.16 -15.48 15.27
C ILE A 387 -16.67 -16.84 14.77
N VAL A 388 -15.75 -17.67 14.33
CA VAL A 388 -16.05 -19.02 13.81
C VAL A 388 -15.73 -20.04 14.88
N HIS A 389 -16.72 -20.87 15.20
CA HIS A 389 -16.63 -21.93 16.20
C HIS A 389 -16.35 -23.27 15.54
N PRO A 390 -15.59 -24.16 16.17
CA PRO A 390 -15.44 -25.55 15.68
C PRO A 390 -16.80 -26.25 15.53
N ALA A 391 -16.83 -27.33 14.79
CA ALA A 391 -17.99 -28.23 14.81
C ALA A 391 -18.29 -28.69 16.25
N ARG A 392 -19.56 -28.87 16.57
CA ARG A 392 -19.94 -29.51 17.82
C ARG A 392 -19.61 -30.99 17.69
N PRO A 393 -19.08 -31.63 18.75
CA PRO A 393 -18.86 -33.06 18.76
C PRO A 393 -20.15 -33.86 18.56
#